data_bf7357a0402c5a32ac11591f19cdfa57
#
_entry.id   bf7357a0402c5a32ac11591f19cdfa57
#
_cell.length_a   1.000
_cell.length_b   1.000
_cell.length_c   1.000
_cell.angle_alpha   90.00
_cell.angle_beta   90.00
_cell.angle_gamma   90.00
#
_symmetry.space_group_name_H-M   'P 1'
#
loop_
_entity.id
_entity.type
_entity.pdbx_description
1 polymer ?
#
loop_
_entity_poly.entity_id
_entity_poly.type
_entity_poly.pdbx_seq_one_letter_code
_entity_poly.pdbx_strand_id
1 'polypeptide(L)'
;RRSSSAASDVYKRQSLDITDKNLVIRVDMNVPLKDSEVLDATRIKACLPSIEHALSNNARILLISHLGRPSEGNFEEKFSLQPVAEYISNLFNEKCELINSLESKDIFNGKFNVQLLENIRFFEGEKSNSAKLGKILASLGDIYVFDAFGTAHREQASTHSAIEQANI
;
A
#
# COMPACT_ATOMS: atom_id res chain seq x y z
N ARG A 1 -16.04 -17.19 21.77
CA ARG A 1 -15.90 -17.69 20.38
C ARG A 1 -15.72 -16.47 19.47
N ARG A 2 -14.47 -16.10 19.20
CA ARG A 2 -14.17 -15.12 18.14
C ARG A 2 -14.00 -15.92 16.86
N SER A 3 -15.04 -15.95 16.03
CA SER A 3 -14.96 -16.50 14.68
C SER A 3 -14.07 -15.62 13.82
N SER A 4 -13.21 -16.25 13.05
CA SER A 4 -12.15 -15.69 12.23
C SER A 4 -12.60 -14.48 11.39
N SER A 5 -12.13 -13.28 11.73
CA SER A 5 -12.34 -12.05 10.96
C SER A 5 -11.74 -12.13 9.54
N ALA A 6 -10.68 -12.91 9.33
CA ALA A 6 -10.01 -13.04 8.04
C ALA A 6 -10.91 -13.55 6.91
N ALA A 7 -11.76 -14.55 7.17
CA ALA A 7 -12.68 -15.06 6.15
C ALA A 7 -13.80 -14.07 5.83
N SER A 8 -14.27 -13.31 6.83
CA SER A 8 -15.31 -12.29 6.63
C SER A 8 -14.77 -11.08 5.86
N ASP A 9 -13.51 -10.73 6.04
CA ASP A 9 -12.88 -9.59 5.37
C ASP A 9 -12.58 -9.88 3.90
N VAL A 10 -12.16 -11.11 3.58
CA VAL A 10 -12.04 -11.57 2.17
C VAL A 10 -13.42 -11.59 1.49
N TYR A 11 -14.46 -12.02 2.21
CA TYR A 11 -15.83 -12.06 1.67
C TYR A 11 -16.40 -10.65 1.44
N LYS A 12 -16.13 -9.71 2.33
CA LYS A 12 -16.53 -8.30 2.17
C LYS A 12 -15.83 -7.63 0.99
N ARG A 13 -14.55 -7.95 0.74
CA ARG A 13 -13.81 -7.44 -0.43
C ARG A 13 -14.36 -7.97 -1.75
N GLN A 14 -14.80 -9.23 -1.79
CA GLN A 14 -15.40 -9.84 -2.99
C GLN A 14 -16.78 -9.28 -3.32
N SER A 15 -17.47 -8.66 -2.35
CA SER A 15 -18.79 -8.06 -2.56
C SER A 15 -18.75 -6.59 -2.99
N LEU A 16 -17.58 -5.93 -2.89
CA LEU A 16 -17.42 -4.54 -3.28
C LEU A 16 -17.12 -4.45 -4.76
N ASP A 17 -17.90 -3.65 -5.48
CA ASP A 17 -17.61 -3.36 -6.89
C ASP A 17 -16.40 -2.42 -7.01
N ILE A 18 -15.29 -2.99 -7.44
CA ILE A 18 -14.01 -2.30 -7.65
C ILE A 18 -13.72 -2.05 -9.13
N THR A 19 -14.64 -2.40 -10.02
CA THR A 19 -14.47 -2.27 -11.47
C THR A 19 -14.17 -0.82 -11.85
N ASP A 20 -13.08 -0.63 -12.60
CA ASP A 20 -12.61 0.68 -13.07
C ASP A 20 -12.29 1.70 -11.95
N LYS A 21 -12.10 1.25 -10.71
CA LYS A 21 -11.83 2.11 -9.55
C LYS A 21 -10.34 2.35 -9.33
N ASN A 22 -10.04 3.46 -8.67
CA ASN A 22 -8.70 3.77 -8.15
C ASN A 22 -8.62 3.30 -6.70
N LEU A 23 -7.82 2.27 -6.44
CA LEU A 23 -7.68 1.64 -5.13
C LEU A 23 -6.40 2.08 -4.45
N VAL A 24 -6.48 2.56 -3.23
CA VAL A 24 -5.33 2.72 -2.34
C VAL A 24 -5.30 1.52 -1.40
N ILE A 25 -4.25 0.70 -1.48
CA ILE A 25 -4.15 -0.53 -0.71
C ILE A 25 -2.95 -0.45 0.25
N ARG A 26 -3.22 -0.44 1.55
CA ARG A 26 -2.18 -0.55 2.59
C ARG A 26 -1.81 -2.01 2.77
N VAL A 27 -0.60 -2.36 2.38
CA VAL A 27 -0.04 -3.72 2.41
C VAL A 27 1.16 -3.81 3.36
N ASP A 28 1.59 -5.02 3.69
CA ASP A 28 2.83 -5.27 4.41
C ASP A 28 3.89 -5.86 3.46
N MET A 29 4.76 -5.00 2.98
CA MET A 29 5.91 -5.35 2.15
C MET A 29 7.23 -5.03 2.86
N ASN A 30 7.24 -5.10 4.19
CA ASN A 30 8.45 -4.93 5.00
C ASN A 30 9.31 -6.20 4.92
N VAL A 31 10.07 -6.31 3.85
CA VAL A 31 10.90 -7.46 3.50
C VAL A 31 12.40 -7.18 3.74
N PRO A 32 13.22 -8.22 4.01
CA PRO A 32 14.66 -8.04 4.09
C PRO A 32 15.25 -7.73 2.71
N LEU A 33 16.07 -6.68 2.65
CA LEU A 33 16.84 -6.27 1.47
C LEU A 33 18.33 -6.48 1.71
N LYS A 34 19.06 -6.83 0.67
CA LYS A 34 20.52 -6.85 0.62
C LYS A 34 20.98 -6.46 -0.77
N ASP A 35 21.92 -5.53 -0.85
CA ASP A 35 22.49 -5.05 -2.11
C ASP A 35 21.41 -4.64 -3.14
N SER A 36 20.35 -3.97 -2.65
CA SER A 36 19.17 -3.57 -3.43
C SER A 36 18.35 -4.73 -4.01
N GLU A 37 18.47 -5.92 -3.46
CA GLU A 37 17.67 -7.09 -3.84
C GLU A 37 16.75 -7.56 -2.71
N VAL A 38 15.59 -8.06 -3.08
CA VAL A 38 14.65 -8.70 -2.12
C VAL A 38 15.15 -10.09 -1.79
N LEU A 39 15.54 -10.31 -0.52
CA LEU A 39 16.02 -11.62 -0.06
C LEU A 39 14.90 -12.62 0.22
N ASP A 40 13.79 -12.15 0.73
CA ASP A 40 12.61 -12.95 1.04
C ASP A 40 11.34 -12.20 0.61
N ALA A 41 10.67 -12.74 -0.38
CA ALA A 41 9.48 -12.15 -0.98
C ALA A 41 8.16 -12.67 -0.37
N THR A 42 8.19 -13.42 0.72
CA THR A 42 6.99 -14.05 1.31
C THR A 42 5.88 -13.04 1.56
N ARG A 43 6.19 -11.87 2.11
CA ARG A 43 5.20 -10.82 2.39
C ARG A 43 4.66 -10.18 1.11
N ILE A 44 5.53 -9.97 0.11
CA ILE A 44 5.09 -9.46 -1.20
C ILE A 44 4.13 -10.46 -1.84
N LYS A 45 4.49 -11.74 -1.84
CA LYS A 45 3.64 -12.81 -2.40
C LYS A 45 2.30 -12.93 -1.68
N ALA A 46 2.25 -12.67 -0.39
CA ALA A 46 1.00 -12.66 0.38
C ALA A 46 0.02 -11.54 -0.08
N CYS A 47 0.51 -10.48 -0.69
CA CYS A 47 -0.31 -9.39 -1.23
C CYS A 47 -0.79 -9.65 -2.67
N LEU A 48 -0.23 -10.63 -3.38
CA LEU A 48 -0.55 -10.90 -4.78
C LEU A 48 -2.04 -11.13 -5.05
N PRO A 49 -2.78 -11.93 -4.24
CA PRO A 49 -4.20 -12.15 -4.50
C PRO A 49 -5.01 -10.85 -4.54
N SER A 50 -4.70 -9.88 -3.68
CA SER A 50 -5.37 -8.58 -3.66
C SER A 50 -5.03 -7.74 -4.89
N ILE A 51 -3.78 -7.78 -5.34
CA ILE A 51 -3.31 -7.06 -6.53
C ILE A 51 -3.94 -7.68 -7.79
N GLU A 52 -3.87 -9.01 -7.93
CA GLU A 52 -4.44 -9.74 -9.07
C GLU A 52 -5.95 -9.54 -9.16
N HIS A 53 -6.66 -9.58 -8.05
CA HIS A 53 -8.10 -9.32 -8.00
C HIS A 53 -8.43 -7.91 -8.50
N ALA A 54 -7.68 -6.92 -8.07
CA ALA A 54 -7.88 -5.54 -8.52
C ALA A 54 -7.60 -5.38 -10.02
N LEU A 55 -6.48 -5.90 -10.52
CA LEU A 55 -6.12 -5.82 -11.93
C LEU A 55 -7.13 -6.56 -12.83
N SER A 56 -7.65 -7.71 -12.40
CA SER A 56 -8.67 -8.46 -13.15
C SER A 56 -10.02 -7.73 -13.24
N ASN A 57 -10.26 -6.75 -12.38
CA ASN A 57 -11.42 -5.85 -12.42
C ASN A 57 -11.11 -4.49 -13.07
N ASN A 58 -10.00 -4.39 -13.81
CA ASN A 58 -9.56 -3.16 -14.47
C ASN A 58 -9.36 -1.98 -13.49
N ALA A 59 -9.11 -2.26 -12.22
CA ALA A 59 -8.81 -1.25 -11.23
C ALA A 59 -7.36 -0.79 -11.35
N ARG A 60 -7.09 0.48 -11.01
CA ARG A 60 -5.74 1.01 -10.83
C ARG A 60 -5.39 0.99 -9.35
N ILE A 61 -4.13 0.72 -9.03
CA ILE A 61 -3.70 0.46 -7.67
C ILE A 61 -2.57 1.39 -7.27
N LEU A 62 -2.70 2.00 -6.09
CA LEU A 62 -1.61 2.60 -5.35
C LEU A 62 -1.35 1.77 -4.10
N LEU A 63 -0.21 1.10 -4.05
CA LEU A 63 0.24 0.35 -2.89
C LEU A 63 0.93 1.29 -1.89
N ILE A 64 0.64 1.12 -0.61
CA ILE A 64 1.29 1.82 0.49
C ILE A 64 1.89 0.78 1.44
N SER A 65 3.18 0.87 1.71
CA SER A 65 3.86 0.01 2.67
C SER A 65 4.92 0.77 3.44
N HIS A 66 5.35 0.20 4.56
CA HIS A 66 6.56 0.63 5.27
C HIS A 66 7.70 -0.35 5.02
N LEU A 67 8.92 0.12 5.19
CA LEU A 67 10.14 -0.67 5.20
C LEU A 67 11.07 -0.17 6.31
N GLY A 68 11.49 -1.07 7.19
CA GLY A 68 12.41 -0.75 8.27
C GLY A 68 11.90 0.34 9.23
N ARG A 69 12.84 1.12 9.77
CA ARG A 69 12.57 2.19 10.75
C ARG A 69 13.36 3.46 10.43
N PRO A 70 13.09 4.12 9.30
CA PRO A 70 13.75 5.38 8.95
C PRO A 70 13.31 6.52 9.87
N SER A 71 14.04 7.62 9.78
CA SER A 71 13.61 8.90 10.36
C SER A 71 12.58 9.58 9.45
N GLU A 72 11.48 10.10 10.01
CA GLU A 72 10.51 10.88 9.24
C GLU A 72 11.13 12.15 8.64
N GLY A 73 10.64 12.54 7.47
CA GLY A 73 11.11 13.72 6.75
C GLY A 73 12.45 13.56 6.04
N ASN A 74 13.11 12.41 6.17
CA ASN A 74 14.41 12.14 5.56
C ASN A 74 14.36 10.90 4.67
N PHE A 75 14.85 11.04 3.45
CA PHE A 75 15.05 9.90 2.57
C PHE A 75 16.34 9.16 2.97
N GLU A 76 16.23 7.85 3.13
CA GLU A 76 17.35 6.95 3.36
C GLU A 76 17.29 5.80 2.34
N GLU A 77 18.23 5.75 1.42
CA GLU A 77 18.26 4.79 0.30
C GLU A 77 18.07 3.33 0.75
N LYS A 78 18.69 2.93 1.86
CA LYS A 78 18.55 1.57 2.42
C LYS A 78 17.12 1.19 2.83
N PHE A 79 16.24 2.18 2.98
CA PHE A 79 14.83 2.01 3.30
C PHE A 79 13.89 2.38 2.15
N SER A 80 14.45 2.60 0.94
CA SER A 80 13.64 2.80 -0.26
C SER A 80 12.91 1.53 -0.66
N LEU A 81 11.68 1.68 -1.14
CA LEU A 81 10.89 0.59 -1.72
C LEU A 81 11.19 0.36 -3.22
N GLN A 82 12.21 1.01 -3.78
CA GLN A 82 12.61 0.80 -5.18
C GLN A 82 12.83 -0.68 -5.52
N PRO A 83 13.57 -1.49 -4.70
CA PRO A 83 13.75 -2.91 -4.99
C PRO A 83 12.44 -3.70 -4.98
N VAL A 84 11.49 -3.29 -4.14
CA VAL A 84 10.16 -3.91 -4.07
C VAL A 84 9.34 -3.59 -5.33
N ALA A 85 9.39 -2.34 -5.81
CA ALA A 85 8.73 -1.94 -7.07
C ALA A 85 9.27 -2.72 -8.27
N GLU A 86 10.58 -2.92 -8.34
CA GLU A 86 11.24 -3.72 -9.37
C GLU A 86 10.83 -5.20 -9.30
N TYR A 87 10.77 -5.75 -8.10
CA TYR A 87 10.33 -7.13 -7.87
C TYR A 87 8.88 -7.32 -8.34
N ILE A 88 7.97 -6.41 -7.98
CA ILE A 88 6.57 -6.44 -8.42
C ILE A 88 6.47 -6.33 -9.94
N SER A 89 7.24 -5.43 -10.55
CA SER A 89 7.27 -5.25 -12.01
C SER A 89 7.63 -6.55 -12.73
N ASN A 90 8.61 -7.27 -12.21
CA ASN A 90 9.03 -8.55 -12.79
C ASN A 90 7.96 -9.66 -12.61
N LEU A 91 7.27 -9.67 -11.46
CA LEU A 91 6.21 -10.66 -11.20
C LEU A 91 5.02 -10.54 -12.15
N PHE A 92 4.58 -9.31 -12.42
CA PHE A 92 3.40 -9.06 -13.25
C PHE A 92 3.73 -8.80 -14.71
N ASN A 93 5.01 -8.76 -15.08
CA ASN A 93 5.46 -8.31 -16.41
C ASN A 93 4.80 -6.97 -16.81
N GLU A 94 4.58 -6.12 -15.83
CA GLU A 94 3.99 -4.79 -15.93
C GLU A 94 4.74 -3.84 -14.99
N LYS A 95 5.02 -2.63 -15.45
CA LYS A 95 5.78 -1.68 -14.62
C LYS A 95 4.98 -1.24 -13.39
N CYS A 96 5.55 -1.50 -12.21
CA CYS A 96 5.17 -0.86 -10.97
C CYS A 96 5.96 0.45 -10.81
N GLU A 97 5.28 1.58 -10.91
CA GLU A 97 5.92 2.89 -10.77
C GLU A 97 6.08 3.27 -9.31
N LEU A 98 7.32 3.56 -8.87
CA LEU A 98 7.56 4.12 -7.55
C LEU A 98 7.25 5.62 -7.56
N ILE A 99 6.43 6.07 -6.61
CA ILE A 99 6.01 7.48 -6.47
C ILE A 99 6.53 8.01 -5.14
N ASN A 100 7.20 9.14 -5.15
CA ASN A 100 7.77 9.80 -3.98
C ASN A 100 7.00 11.04 -3.50
N SER A 101 5.82 11.28 -4.06
CA SER A 101 4.98 12.44 -3.79
C SER A 101 3.52 12.03 -3.57
N LEU A 102 2.81 12.76 -2.73
CA LEU A 102 1.38 12.65 -2.53
C LEU A 102 0.57 13.64 -3.39
N GLU A 103 1.22 14.27 -4.38
CA GLU A 103 0.53 15.17 -5.29
C GLU A 103 -0.34 14.39 -6.28
N SER A 104 -1.59 14.83 -6.44
CA SER A 104 -2.59 14.14 -7.27
C SER A 104 -2.20 13.99 -8.75
N LYS A 105 -1.32 14.87 -9.26
CA LYS A 105 -0.82 14.78 -10.66
C LYS A 105 0.05 13.55 -10.92
N ASP A 106 0.66 12.99 -9.87
CA ASP A 106 1.59 11.86 -9.97
C ASP A 106 0.88 10.53 -9.72
N ILE A 107 -0.27 10.58 -9.02
CA ILE A 107 -1.03 9.40 -8.59
C ILE A 107 -2.17 9.15 -9.58
N PHE A 108 -2.34 7.88 -9.97
CA PHE A 108 -3.36 7.45 -10.94
C PHE A 108 -3.32 8.26 -12.25
N ASN A 109 -2.12 8.62 -12.70
CA ASN A 109 -1.89 9.46 -13.89
C ASN A 109 -2.24 8.78 -15.24
N GLY A 110 -2.71 7.55 -15.21
CA GLY A 110 -3.13 6.78 -16.38
C GLY A 110 -1.99 6.11 -17.16
N LYS A 111 -0.73 6.27 -16.74
CA LYS A 111 0.42 5.64 -17.39
C LYS A 111 0.64 4.19 -16.95
N PHE A 112 0.37 3.91 -15.67
CA PHE A 112 0.62 2.60 -15.06
C PHE A 112 -0.59 2.18 -14.22
N ASN A 113 -0.90 0.88 -14.25
CA ASN A 113 -1.99 0.31 -13.46
C ASN A 113 -1.57 0.02 -12.02
N VAL A 114 -0.27 -0.17 -11.78
CA VAL A 114 0.29 -0.43 -10.45
C VAL A 114 1.31 0.66 -10.12
N GLN A 115 1.06 1.35 -9.02
CA GLN A 115 1.96 2.32 -8.44
C GLN A 115 2.28 1.92 -6.99
N LEU A 116 3.49 2.18 -6.53
CA LEU A 116 3.93 1.98 -5.15
C LEU A 116 4.38 3.33 -4.59
N LEU A 117 3.76 3.77 -3.51
CA LEU A 117 4.25 4.94 -2.78
C LEU A 117 5.58 4.60 -2.11
N GLU A 118 6.54 5.51 -2.19
CA GLU A 118 7.80 5.38 -1.46
C GLU A 118 7.50 5.21 0.04
N ASN A 119 8.40 4.56 0.75
CA ASN A 119 8.24 4.17 2.15
C ASN A 119 7.42 5.19 2.95
N ILE A 120 6.24 4.79 3.39
CA ILE A 120 5.29 5.68 4.10
C ILE A 120 5.92 6.29 5.37
N ARG A 121 6.94 5.65 5.93
CA ARG A 121 7.67 6.15 7.11
C ARG A 121 8.62 7.28 6.82
N PHE A 122 8.83 7.65 5.55
CA PHE A 122 9.50 8.90 5.20
C PHE A 122 8.57 10.12 5.33
N PHE A 123 7.26 9.91 5.30
CA PHE A 123 6.28 10.99 5.35
C PHE A 123 6.00 11.41 6.79
N GLU A 124 6.08 12.72 7.04
CA GLU A 124 5.77 13.29 8.35
C GLU A 124 4.33 13.04 8.75
N GLY A 125 4.14 12.61 9.97
CA GLY A 125 2.82 12.32 10.53
C GLY A 125 2.43 10.84 10.51
N GLU A 126 3.19 9.96 9.85
CA GLU A 126 2.89 8.51 9.86
C GLU A 126 2.98 7.94 11.28
N LYS A 127 4.10 8.16 11.97
CA LYS A 127 4.31 7.63 13.33
C LYS A 127 3.41 8.27 14.38
N SER A 128 3.07 9.53 14.22
CA SER A 128 2.21 10.28 15.14
C SER A 128 0.73 10.05 14.90
N ASN A 129 0.34 9.16 13.98
CA ASN A 129 -1.05 8.92 13.61
C ASN A 129 -1.78 10.21 13.21
N SER A 130 -1.12 11.04 12.40
CA SER A 130 -1.65 12.35 12.00
C SER A 130 -2.97 12.22 11.23
N ALA A 131 -4.03 12.85 11.74
CA ALA A 131 -5.31 12.93 11.06
C ALA A 131 -5.21 13.63 9.70
N LYS A 132 -4.31 14.63 9.58
CA LYS A 132 -4.05 15.33 8.31
C LYS A 132 -3.49 14.36 7.25
N LEU A 133 -2.46 13.59 7.58
CA LEU A 133 -1.89 12.60 6.67
C LEU A 133 -2.92 11.51 6.37
N GLY A 134 -3.63 11.01 7.40
CA GLY A 134 -4.69 10.01 7.23
C GLY A 134 -5.77 10.46 6.23
N LYS A 135 -6.22 11.72 6.33
CA LYS A 135 -7.18 12.31 5.39
C LYS A 135 -6.64 12.40 3.97
N ILE A 136 -5.38 12.79 3.81
CA ILE A 136 -4.73 12.83 2.48
C ILE A 136 -4.72 11.43 1.89
N LEU A 137 -4.22 10.42 2.62
CA LEU A 137 -4.12 9.04 2.13
C LEU A 137 -5.50 8.47 1.76
N ALA A 138 -6.52 8.70 2.58
CA ALA A 138 -7.89 8.24 2.31
C ALA A 138 -8.52 8.89 1.08
N SER A 139 -8.08 10.10 0.72
CA SER A 139 -8.61 10.86 -0.42
C SER A 139 -7.89 10.62 -1.75
N LEU A 140 -6.80 9.84 -1.76
CA LEU A 140 -6.00 9.63 -2.98
C LEU A 140 -6.72 8.81 -4.04
N GLY A 141 -7.61 7.91 -3.65
CA GLY A 141 -8.37 7.05 -4.56
C GLY A 141 -9.85 6.98 -4.21
N ASP A 142 -10.58 6.16 -4.95
CA ASP A 142 -12.01 5.93 -4.71
C ASP A 142 -12.25 5.08 -3.47
N ILE A 143 -11.36 4.12 -3.20
CA ILE A 143 -11.48 3.17 -2.10
C ILE A 143 -10.12 3.01 -1.40
N TYR A 144 -10.13 3.03 -0.07
CA TYR A 144 -8.97 2.71 0.75
C TYR A 144 -9.11 1.31 1.35
N VAL A 145 -8.18 0.41 1.02
CA VAL A 145 -8.18 -0.99 1.47
C VAL A 145 -7.04 -1.22 2.45
N PHE A 146 -7.35 -1.85 3.58
CA PHE A 146 -6.33 -2.29 4.53
C PHE A 146 -6.09 -3.79 4.39
N ASP A 147 -4.89 -4.18 3.95
CA ASP A 147 -4.44 -5.55 3.73
C ASP A 147 -3.08 -5.83 4.38
N ALA A 148 -2.92 -5.40 5.62
CA ALA A 148 -1.67 -5.48 6.36
C ALA A 148 -1.88 -5.94 7.81
N PHE A 149 -2.45 -7.12 8.01
CA PHE A 149 -2.83 -7.64 9.33
C PHE A 149 -1.71 -7.62 10.36
N GLY A 150 -0.46 -7.86 9.97
CA GLY A 150 0.70 -7.79 10.86
C GLY A 150 0.96 -6.41 11.47
N THR A 151 0.33 -5.36 10.92
CA THR A 151 0.46 -3.97 11.39
C THR A 151 -0.83 -3.37 11.94
N ALA A 152 -1.92 -4.13 11.97
CA ALA A 152 -3.25 -3.66 12.36
C ALA A 152 -3.33 -3.11 13.80
N HIS A 153 -2.42 -3.55 14.68
CA HIS A 153 -2.34 -3.08 16.07
C HIS A 153 -1.60 -1.75 16.23
N ARG A 154 -1.04 -1.19 15.14
CA ARG A 154 -0.26 0.06 15.18
C ARG A 154 -1.16 1.24 14.88
N GLU A 155 -1.21 2.20 15.80
CA GLU A 155 -1.89 3.48 15.60
C GLU A 155 -0.98 4.43 14.80
N GLN A 156 -1.00 4.32 13.48
CA GLN A 156 -0.24 5.14 12.54
C GLN A 156 -1.18 5.73 11.49
N ALA A 157 -0.78 6.79 10.79
CA ALA A 157 -1.67 7.47 9.85
C ALA A 157 -2.20 6.53 8.76
N SER A 158 -1.36 5.67 8.18
CA SER A 158 -1.76 4.73 7.12
C SER A 158 -2.54 3.51 7.63
N THR A 159 -2.46 3.17 8.92
CA THR A 159 -3.09 1.99 9.51
C THR A 159 -4.29 2.30 10.40
N HIS A 160 -4.49 3.55 10.79
CA HIS A 160 -5.57 3.96 11.68
C HIS A 160 -6.28 5.20 11.14
N SER A 161 -5.65 6.39 11.16
CA SER A 161 -6.31 7.62 10.75
C SER A 161 -6.87 7.59 9.33
N ALA A 162 -6.17 6.94 8.37
CA ALA A 162 -6.65 6.82 7.00
C ALA A 162 -7.93 5.97 6.93
N ILE A 163 -8.02 4.90 7.73
CA ILE A 163 -9.22 4.04 7.79
C ILE A 163 -10.39 4.81 8.38
N GLU A 164 -10.15 5.57 9.45
CA GLU A 164 -11.21 6.40 10.08
C GLU A 164 -11.72 7.51 9.16
N GLN A 165 -10.88 8.02 8.26
CA GLN A 165 -11.22 9.08 7.31
C GLN A 165 -11.74 8.54 5.97
N ALA A 166 -11.57 7.26 5.69
CA ALA A 166 -12.07 6.64 4.46
C ALA A 166 -13.61 6.57 4.51
N ASN A 167 -14.23 7.11 3.49
CA ASN A 167 -15.66 6.89 3.27
C ASN A 167 -15.81 5.47 2.70
N ILE A 168 -16.30 4.55 3.48
CA ILE A 168 -16.67 3.20 3.07
C ILE A 168 -18.12 3.19 2.64
#